data_3e856e1ba75b8cfe31566d39f02ea04c
#
_entry.id   3e856e1ba75b8cfe31566d39f02ea04c
#
_cell.length_a   1.000
_cell.length_b   1.000
_cell.length_c   1.000
_cell.angle_alpha   90.00
_cell.angle_beta   90.00
_cell.angle_gamma   90.00
#
_symmetry.space_group_name_H-M   'P 1'
#
loop_
_entity.id
_entity.type
_entity.pdbx_description
1 polymer ?
#
loop_
_entity_poly.entity_id
_entity_poly.type
_entity_poly.pdbx_seq_one_letter_code
_entity_poly.pdbx_strand_id
1 'polypeptide(L)'
;MLFLRIRNTLGYLLITVTASSTYAQSWTDQYPPTSNHGVSPYIAEPEWLESFSEPGFIWGSHPGLFVESTERIFVIQRGELHVPDPLPDGFNYFYGSVEGLSALSPPRGTIRQMKNVIFVVNDKGKLIENWNQWDYLFEGTGGPHMIAISPYDPERRVWVVNSGSHQIHAFSNDGKELLMTLGIENETANDGKHLGTPQDLAFLRDGSIVVADGLTNSRVIKFDKDGNYLTAWGSKGSEEGQFDAVHSIATDNQDRIYVADRNNDRIQVFGPNGKHLATWPGLNFPNYILITENQDVWVSDNQPVRIIKYDTDGHRLFSWDAHGNGPGEFGELHEFGVDVNGNWYGADNVLGRSQKFIPKPEANAANLMQVPTPMAR
;
A
#
# COMPACT_ATOMS: atom_id res chain seq x y z
N MET A 1 6.15 20.70 -46.38
CA MET A 1 6.66 20.43 -45.04
C MET A 1 5.65 20.79 -43.94
N LEU A 2 4.43 21.17 -44.29
CA LEU A 2 3.38 21.61 -43.34
C LEU A 2 2.28 20.53 -43.11
N PHE A 3 2.28 19.46 -43.88
CA PHE A 3 1.24 18.42 -43.79
C PHE A 3 1.56 17.25 -42.86
N LEU A 4 2.79 17.17 -42.34
CA LEU A 4 3.19 16.05 -41.48
C LEU A 4 2.94 16.27 -39.97
N ARG A 5 2.67 17.52 -39.55
CA ARG A 5 2.44 17.85 -38.13
C ARG A 5 0.98 17.74 -37.65
N ILE A 6 0.01 17.81 -38.56
CA ILE A 6 -1.42 17.78 -38.20
C ILE A 6 -1.94 16.34 -38.06
N ARG A 7 -1.29 15.37 -38.69
CA ARG A 7 -1.67 13.94 -38.53
C ARG A 7 -1.23 13.30 -37.22
N ASN A 8 -0.18 13.83 -36.58
CA ASN A 8 0.29 13.23 -35.34
C ASN A 8 -0.55 13.64 -34.10
N THR A 9 -1.13 14.83 -34.07
CA THR A 9 -1.94 15.27 -32.92
C THR A 9 -3.32 14.60 -32.87
N LEU A 10 -3.93 14.36 -34.02
CA LEU A 10 -5.21 13.64 -34.09
C LEU A 10 -5.05 12.11 -33.87
N GLY A 11 -3.90 11.56 -34.21
CA GLY A 11 -3.60 10.17 -33.99
C GLY A 11 -3.37 9.81 -32.51
N TYR A 12 -2.79 10.70 -31.73
CA TYR A 12 -2.58 10.49 -30.29
C TYR A 12 -3.89 10.55 -29.49
N LEU A 13 -4.83 11.40 -29.86
CA LEU A 13 -6.11 11.52 -29.16
C LEU A 13 -7.03 10.31 -29.40
N LEU A 14 -6.94 9.71 -30.59
CA LEU A 14 -7.71 8.48 -30.92
C LEU A 14 -7.10 7.20 -30.32
N ILE A 15 -5.76 7.13 -30.17
CA ILE A 15 -5.08 5.96 -29.62
C ILE A 15 -5.24 5.89 -28.09
N THR A 16 -5.27 7.03 -27.38
CA THR A 16 -5.47 7.04 -25.93
C THR A 16 -6.89 6.64 -25.52
N VAL A 17 -7.92 7.05 -26.25
CA VAL A 17 -9.32 6.66 -25.95
C VAL A 17 -9.60 5.20 -26.35
N THR A 18 -9.00 4.71 -27.43
CA THR A 18 -9.17 3.30 -27.85
C THR A 18 -8.27 2.34 -27.03
N ALA A 19 -7.09 2.78 -26.57
CA ALA A 19 -6.24 1.93 -25.76
C ALA A 19 -6.83 1.68 -24.37
N SER A 20 -7.44 2.71 -23.74
CA SER A 20 -8.08 2.51 -22.42
C SER A 20 -9.32 1.62 -22.50
N SER A 21 -10.14 1.74 -23.55
CA SER A 21 -11.31 0.88 -23.71
C SER A 21 -10.96 -0.55 -24.15
N THR A 22 -9.92 -0.74 -24.97
CA THR A 22 -9.46 -2.08 -25.34
C THR A 22 -8.66 -2.74 -24.23
N TYR A 23 -7.94 -1.98 -23.40
CA TYR A 23 -7.30 -2.51 -22.20
C TYR A 23 -8.36 -3.01 -21.20
N ALA A 24 -9.33 -2.19 -20.84
CA ALA A 24 -10.40 -2.59 -19.95
C ALA A 24 -11.21 -3.79 -20.47
N GLN A 25 -11.45 -3.86 -21.78
CA GLN A 25 -12.21 -4.95 -22.39
C GLN A 25 -11.42 -6.27 -22.45
N SER A 26 -10.10 -6.23 -22.65
CA SER A 26 -9.26 -7.44 -22.62
C SER A 26 -9.12 -8.03 -21.21
N TRP A 27 -9.21 -7.21 -20.17
CA TRP A 27 -9.14 -7.63 -18.77
C TRP A 27 -10.41 -8.33 -18.31
N THR A 28 -11.58 -7.83 -18.68
CA THR A 28 -12.87 -8.49 -18.37
C THR A 28 -12.99 -9.84 -19.08
N ASP A 29 -12.35 -10.02 -20.23
CA ASP A 29 -12.33 -11.30 -20.93
C ASP A 29 -11.34 -12.31 -20.32
N GLN A 30 -10.23 -11.85 -19.80
CA GLN A 30 -9.19 -12.69 -19.16
C GLN A 30 -9.50 -13.01 -17.71
N TYR A 31 -10.15 -12.08 -17.00
CA TYR A 31 -10.59 -12.21 -15.62
C TYR A 31 -12.06 -11.79 -15.51
N PRO A 32 -13.00 -12.60 -16.03
CA PRO A 32 -14.40 -12.23 -16.03
C PRO A 32 -14.85 -11.96 -14.59
N PRO A 33 -15.71 -10.95 -14.37
CA PRO A 33 -16.29 -10.74 -13.07
C PRO A 33 -16.94 -12.04 -12.62
N THR A 34 -16.52 -12.52 -11.46
CA THR A 34 -17.14 -13.70 -10.86
C THR A 34 -18.60 -13.36 -10.52
N SER A 35 -19.46 -14.37 -10.31
CA SER A 35 -20.83 -14.18 -9.89
C SER A 35 -21.00 -13.29 -8.64
N ASN A 36 -19.89 -13.06 -7.91
CA ASN A 36 -19.83 -12.28 -6.67
C ASN A 36 -19.16 -10.90 -6.86
N HIS A 37 -18.95 -10.44 -8.11
CA HIS A 37 -18.53 -9.08 -8.37
C HIS A 37 -19.74 -8.13 -8.21
N GLY A 38 -19.53 -7.01 -7.51
CA GLY A 38 -20.57 -6.06 -7.17
C GLY A 38 -20.12 -4.61 -7.20
N VAL A 39 -20.91 -3.76 -6.60
CA VAL A 39 -20.57 -2.36 -6.37
C VAL A 39 -19.98 -2.22 -4.97
N SER A 40 -19.16 -1.18 -4.75
CA SER A 40 -18.61 -0.86 -3.44
C SER A 40 -19.73 -0.81 -2.38
N PRO A 41 -19.58 -1.53 -1.25
CA PRO A 41 -20.52 -1.44 -0.14
C PRO A 41 -20.30 -0.19 0.74
N TYR A 42 -19.43 0.74 0.29
CA TYR A 42 -19.05 1.94 1.02
C TYR A 42 -19.37 3.20 0.24
N ILE A 43 -19.46 4.31 0.98
CA ILE A 43 -19.53 5.67 0.45
C ILE A 43 -18.25 6.39 0.87
N ALA A 44 -17.55 7.03 -0.06
CA ALA A 44 -16.41 7.87 0.27
C ALA A 44 -16.88 9.11 1.04
N GLU A 45 -16.20 9.42 2.15
CA GLU A 45 -16.41 10.66 2.89
C GLU A 45 -15.59 11.78 2.24
N PRO A 46 -16.21 12.79 1.64
CA PRO A 46 -15.50 13.85 0.96
C PRO A 46 -14.60 14.63 1.94
N GLU A 47 -13.41 15.00 1.48
CA GLU A 47 -12.51 15.89 2.21
C GLU A 47 -12.10 15.38 3.62
N TRP A 48 -12.12 14.04 3.81
CA TRP A 48 -11.79 13.50 5.13
C TRP A 48 -10.40 13.92 5.61
N LEU A 49 -9.38 13.99 4.82
CA LEU A 49 -8.04 14.34 5.27
C LEU A 49 -7.79 15.84 5.07
N GLU A 50 -7.84 16.63 6.15
CA GLU A 50 -7.53 18.06 6.14
C GLU A 50 -6.05 18.29 5.80
N SER A 51 -5.77 19.03 4.72
CA SER A 51 -4.41 19.40 4.37
C SER A 51 -3.82 20.37 5.40
N PHE A 52 -2.60 20.08 5.85
CA PHE A 52 -1.79 20.93 6.70
C PHE A 52 -0.46 21.34 6.08
N SER A 53 -0.28 21.09 4.77
CA SER A 53 0.89 21.56 4.02
C SER A 53 0.98 23.07 4.01
N GLU A 54 2.20 23.60 3.98
CA GLU A 54 2.43 25.05 3.84
C GLU A 54 1.92 25.57 2.48
N PRO A 55 1.55 26.86 2.39
CA PRO A 55 1.14 27.44 1.12
C PRO A 55 2.16 27.22 0.01
N GLY A 56 1.72 26.74 -1.14
CA GLY A 56 2.58 26.41 -2.29
C GLY A 56 3.10 24.99 -2.30
N PHE A 57 2.81 24.21 -1.26
CA PHE A 57 3.12 22.78 -1.20
C PHE A 57 1.85 21.93 -1.25
N ILE A 58 1.97 20.76 -1.85
CA ILE A 58 0.96 19.69 -1.82
C ILE A 58 1.60 18.42 -1.28
N TRP A 59 0.80 17.47 -0.83
CA TRP A 59 1.30 16.18 -0.41
C TRP A 59 1.97 15.41 -1.55
N GLY A 60 3.01 14.64 -1.19
CA GLY A 60 3.56 13.62 -2.06
C GLY A 60 2.68 12.37 -2.09
N SER A 61 3.20 11.29 -2.64
CA SER A 61 2.54 9.99 -2.60
C SER A 61 2.18 9.57 -1.18
N HIS A 62 1.00 8.95 -1.00
CA HIS A 62 0.61 8.29 0.25
C HIS A 62 0.76 6.76 0.07
N PRO A 63 1.91 6.18 0.40
CA PRO A 63 2.11 4.75 0.22
C PRO A 63 1.46 3.92 1.32
N GLY A 64 1.16 4.51 2.49
CA GLY A 64 0.64 3.71 3.58
C GLY A 64 -0.16 4.46 4.63
N LEU A 65 -1.01 3.70 5.30
CA LEU A 65 -1.70 4.10 6.51
C LEU A 65 -1.94 2.90 7.43
N PHE A 66 -2.02 3.16 8.74
CA PHE A 66 -2.38 2.16 9.73
C PHE A 66 -3.44 2.69 10.69
N VAL A 67 -4.53 1.97 10.84
CA VAL A 67 -5.63 2.33 11.74
C VAL A 67 -5.42 1.69 13.10
N GLU A 68 -4.89 2.44 14.05
CA GLU A 68 -4.72 1.99 15.42
C GLU A 68 -6.02 2.12 16.23
N SER A 69 -6.72 3.23 16.02
CA SER A 69 -8.03 3.52 16.61
C SER A 69 -8.70 4.66 15.81
N THR A 70 -9.94 5.00 16.15
CA THR A 70 -10.63 6.17 15.59
C THR A 70 -9.94 7.50 15.91
N GLU A 71 -9.17 7.55 17.01
CA GLU A 71 -8.44 8.75 17.43
C GLU A 71 -6.98 8.77 16.95
N ARG A 72 -6.48 7.64 16.41
CA ARG A 72 -5.10 7.53 15.94
C ARG A 72 -5.02 6.69 14.67
N ILE A 73 -4.97 7.37 13.55
CA ILE A 73 -4.77 6.80 12.22
C ILE A 73 -3.44 7.35 11.72
N PHE A 74 -2.46 6.48 11.61
CA PHE A 74 -1.15 6.82 11.05
C PHE A 74 -1.25 6.93 9.55
N VAL A 75 -0.62 7.94 8.99
CA VAL A 75 -0.44 8.11 7.54
C VAL A 75 1.02 8.39 7.29
N ILE A 76 1.55 7.78 6.25
CA ILE A 76 2.89 8.08 5.75
C ILE A 76 2.81 8.69 4.36
N GLN A 77 3.67 9.66 4.09
CA GLN A 77 3.78 10.29 2.78
C GLN A 77 5.23 10.38 2.31
N ARG A 78 5.43 10.43 1.01
CA ARG A 78 6.76 10.60 0.40
C ARG A 78 7.12 12.07 0.25
N GLY A 79 7.04 12.79 1.38
CA GLY A 79 7.34 14.21 1.49
C GLY A 79 6.34 15.11 0.78
N GLU A 80 6.57 16.42 0.87
CA GLU A 80 5.74 17.44 0.25
C GLU A 80 6.34 17.89 -1.08
N LEU A 81 5.48 18.28 -2.01
CA LEU A 81 5.84 18.70 -3.36
C LEU A 81 5.56 20.19 -3.54
N HIS A 82 6.59 20.94 -3.93
CA HIS A 82 6.43 22.28 -4.46
C HIS A 82 6.45 22.21 -5.98
N VAL A 83 5.30 22.34 -6.60
CA VAL A 83 5.16 22.25 -8.06
C VAL A 83 5.41 23.59 -8.72
N PRO A 84 5.83 23.64 -10.00
CA PRO A 84 6.04 24.89 -10.72
C PRO A 84 4.76 25.76 -10.78
N ASP A 85 4.91 27.08 -10.65
CA ASP A 85 3.86 28.04 -10.89
C ASP A 85 4.34 29.03 -12.00
N PRO A 86 3.66 29.14 -13.17
CA PRO A 86 2.47 28.35 -13.52
C PRO A 86 2.80 26.87 -13.75
N LEU A 87 1.79 26.03 -13.55
CA LEU A 87 1.89 24.63 -13.94
C LEU A 87 2.16 24.49 -15.42
N PRO A 88 2.96 23.51 -15.86
CA PRO A 88 3.10 23.19 -17.26
C PRO A 88 1.74 22.90 -17.92
N ASP A 89 1.59 23.25 -19.22
CA ASP A 89 0.36 23.01 -19.97
C ASP A 89 -0.08 21.54 -19.85
N GLY A 90 -1.36 21.33 -19.56
CA GLY A 90 -1.93 19.99 -19.42
C GLY A 90 -1.93 19.41 -18.01
N PHE A 91 -1.45 20.17 -17.02
CA PHE A 91 -1.50 19.76 -15.61
C PHE A 91 -2.66 20.43 -14.88
N ASN A 92 -3.41 19.65 -14.15
CA ASN A 92 -4.43 20.13 -13.24
C ASN A 92 -4.22 19.51 -11.85
N TYR A 93 -4.56 20.25 -10.81
CA TYR A 93 -4.61 19.70 -9.44
C TYR A 93 -5.92 18.95 -9.23
N PHE A 94 -5.81 17.80 -8.60
CA PHE A 94 -6.96 17.02 -8.17
C PHE A 94 -6.69 16.38 -6.80
N TYR A 95 -7.48 16.74 -5.80
CA TYR A 95 -7.36 16.22 -4.41
C TYR A 95 -5.91 16.19 -3.87
N GLY A 96 -5.17 17.27 -4.05
CA GLY A 96 -3.79 17.38 -3.59
C GLY A 96 -2.75 16.73 -4.51
N SER A 97 -3.18 16.06 -5.58
CA SER A 97 -2.31 15.50 -6.62
C SER A 97 -2.38 16.32 -7.92
N VAL A 98 -1.54 15.98 -8.88
CA VAL A 98 -1.52 16.60 -10.19
C VAL A 98 -2.23 15.68 -11.19
N GLU A 99 -3.34 16.13 -11.80
CA GLU A 99 -4.12 15.33 -12.75
C GLU A 99 -3.27 14.93 -13.96
N GLY A 100 -3.36 13.63 -14.34
CA GLY A 100 -2.59 13.07 -15.45
C GLY A 100 -1.13 12.75 -15.12
N LEU A 101 -0.66 13.11 -13.92
CA LEU A 101 0.63 12.69 -13.36
C LEU A 101 0.46 12.28 -11.93
N SER A 102 1.16 11.25 -11.57
CA SER A 102 1.15 10.79 -10.20
C SER A 102 1.98 11.69 -9.29
N ALA A 103 1.59 11.79 -8.01
CA ALA A 103 2.44 12.35 -6.97
C ALA A 103 3.76 11.56 -6.85
N LEU A 104 3.78 10.33 -7.35
CA LEU A 104 4.95 9.48 -7.49
C LEU A 104 5.89 9.98 -8.60
N SER A 105 5.33 10.52 -9.71
CA SER A 105 6.08 11.07 -10.85
C SER A 105 5.62 12.49 -11.18
N PRO A 106 5.94 13.47 -10.33
CA PRO A 106 5.47 14.85 -10.49
C PRO A 106 6.12 15.54 -11.71
N PRO A 107 5.59 16.69 -12.16
CA PRO A 107 6.12 17.43 -13.29
C PRO A 107 7.58 17.80 -13.13
N ARG A 108 8.28 17.92 -14.26
CA ARG A 108 9.68 18.39 -14.25
C ARG A 108 9.78 19.78 -13.63
N GLY A 109 10.71 19.94 -12.70
CA GLY A 109 10.90 21.18 -11.95
C GLY A 109 10.19 21.19 -10.59
N THR A 110 9.42 20.16 -10.25
CA THR A 110 8.90 19.97 -8.90
C THR A 110 10.04 19.73 -7.92
N ILE A 111 9.98 20.41 -6.79
CA ILE A 111 10.88 20.20 -5.66
C ILE A 111 10.17 19.31 -4.66
N ARG A 112 10.79 18.19 -4.28
CA ARG A 112 10.32 17.32 -3.19
C ARG A 112 11.13 17.62 -1.94
N GLN A 113 10.45 17.81 -0.83
CA GLN A 113 11.03 17.92 0.50
C GLN A 113 10.52 16.74 1.36
N MET A 114 11.41 15.98 1.95
CA MET A 114 11.02 14.97 2.95
C MET A 114 10.63 15.72 4.22
N LYS A 115 9.33 16.04 4.31
CA LYS A 115 8.72 16.83 5.38
C LYS A 115 7.38 16.21 5.72
N ASN A 116 7.08 16.16 7.02
CA ASN A 116 5.84 15.58 7.51
C ASN A 116 5.61 14.13 7.03
N VAL A 117 6.69 13.33 7.03
CA VAL A 117 6.71 11.99 6.43
C VAL A 117 5.81 11.01 7.19
N ILE A 118 5.77 11.11 8.52
CA ILE A 118 4.91 10.30 9.39
C ILE A 118 4.02 11.24 10.18
N PHE A 119 2.72 11.10 10.06
CA PHE A 119 1.77 11.87 10.83
C PHE A 119 0.56 11.04 11.27
N VAL A 120 -0.15 11.53 12.27
CA VAL A 120 -1.32 10.86 12.86
C VAL A 120 -2.51 11.78 12.79
N VAL A 121 -3.64 11.26 12.34
CA VAL A 121 -4.91 11.95 12.28
C VAL A 121 -6.00 11.17 13.03
N ASN A 122 -7.11 11.82 13.33
CA ASN A 122 -8.29 11.12 13.84
C ASN A 122 -9.27 10.75 12.71
N ASP A 123 -10.39 10.13 13.08
CA ASP A 123 -11.46 9.71 12.16
C ASP A 123 -12.15 10.87 11.40
N LYS A 124 -11.87 12.12 11.82
CA LYS A 124 -12.33 13.36 11.16
C LYS A 124 -11.29 13.97 10.24
N GLY A 125 -10.15 13.29 10.05
CA GLY A 125 -9.05 13.76 9.18
C GLY A 125 -8.20 14.87 9.79
N LYS A 126 -8.40 15.21 11.08
CA LYS A 126 -7.67 16.27 11.76
C LYS A 126 -6.33 15.78 12.27
N LEU A 127 -5.26 16.55 12.00
CA LEU A 127 -3.91 16.28 12.51
C LEU A 127 -3.88 16.24 14.04
N ILE A 128 -3.36 15.14 14.59
CA ILE A 128 -3.18 14.90 16.04
C ILE A 128 -1.71 14.92 16.42
N GLU A 129 -0.87 14.22 15.65
CA GLU A 129 0.57 14.14 15.86
C GLU A 129 1.31 14.32 14.53
N ASN A 130 2.49 14.89 14.59
CA ASN A 130 3.40 14.99 13.45
C ASN A 130 4.81 14.60 13.90
N TRP A 131 5.35 13.54 13.34
CA TRP A 131 6.65 12.97 13.73
C TRP A 131 7.79 13.53 12.89
N ASN A 132 7.77 14.80 12.57
CA ASN A 132 8.70 15.47 11.67
C ASN A 132 10.16 15.43 12.15
N GLN A 133 10.42 15.14 13.43
CA GLN A 133 11.78 14.90 13.94
C GLN A 133 12.48 13.70 13.27
N TRP A 134 11.72 12.83 12.59
CA TRP A 134 12.23 11.65 11.91
C TRP A 134 12.32 11.80 10.38
N ASP A 135 11.93 12.95 9.83
CA ASP A 135 11.95 13.19 8.38
C ASP A 135 13.32 12.94 7.76
N TYR A 136 14.38 13.22 8.50
CA TYR A 136 15.77 13.02 8.05
C TYR A 136 16.11 11.56 7.69
N LEU A 137 15.43 10.57 8.25
CA LEU A 137 15.63 9.15 7.94
C LEU A 137 15.22 8.81 6.49
N PHE A 138 14.41 9.67 5.89
CA PHE A 138 13.86 9.45 4.54
C PHE A 138 14.50 10.36 3.48
N GLU A 139 15.39 11.27 3.88
CA GLU A 139 16.09 12.16 2.95
C GLU A 139 16.98 11.36 1.97
N GLY A 140 16.96 11.77 0.69
CA GLY A 140 17.75 11.11 -0.36
C GLY A 140 17.29 9.70 -0.74
N THR A 141 16.22 9.21 -0.12
CA THR A 141 15.62 7.89 -0.42
C THR A 141 14.32 8.07 -1.23
N GLY A 142 13.69 6.98 -1.62
CA GLY A 142 12.34 7.01 -2.22
C GLY A 142 11.23 7.34 -1.22
N GLY A 143 11.55 7.51 0.06
CA GLY A 143 10.62 7.70 1.16
C GLY A 143 10.05 6.39 1.73
N PRO A 144 9.09 6.48 2.68
CA PRO A 144 8.49 5.31 3.30
C PRO A 144 7.66 4.52 2.29
N HIS A 145 7.38 3.25 2.64
CA HIS A 145 6.62 2.35 1.79
C HIS A 145 5.39 1.77 2.50
N MET A 146 5.54 1.26 3.72
CA MET A 146 4.47 0.68 4.53
C MET A 146 4.63 1.06 5.99
N ILE A 147 3.52 1.02 6.75
CA ILE A 147 3.50 1.27 8.18
C ILE A 147 2.64 0.22 8.89
N ALA A 148 3.13 -0.33 10.00
CA ALA A 148 2.40 -1.36 10.75
C ALA A 148 2.67 -1.29 12.25
N ILE A 149 1.72 -1.82 13.04
CA ILE A 149 1.87 -2.07 14.47
C ILE A 149 1.53 -3.55 14.71
N SER A 150 2.40 -4.27 15.41
CA SER A 150 2.15 -5.67 15.74
C SER A 150 0.99 -5.80 16.74
N PRO A 151 0.00 -6.67 16.47
CA PRO A 151 -1.03 -7.00 17.45
C PRO A 151 -0.49 -7.82 18.63
N TYR A 152 0.73 -8.35 18.51
CA TYR A 152 1.36 -9.23 19.50
C TYR A 152 2.47 -8.53 20.30
N ASP A 153 2.75 -7.25 20.00
CA ASP A 153 3.78 -6.48 20.69
C ASP A 153 3.14 -5.65 21.82
N PRO A 154 3.43 -5.94 23.11
CA PRO A 154 2.86 -5.17 24.21
C PRO A 154 3.33 -3.71 24.24
N GLU A 155 4.48 -3.39 23.64
CA GLU A 155 4.99 -2.03 23.50
C GLU A 155 4.36 -1.29 22.34
N ARG A 156 3.65 -2.01 21.44
CA ARG A 156 2.96 -1.46 20.28
C ARG A 156 3.86 -0.60 19.42
N ARG A 157 5.08 -1.05 19.20
CA ARG A 157 6.06 -0.36 18.35
C ARG A 157 5.48 -0.09 16.98
N VAL A 158 5.71 1.13 16.49
CA VAL A 158 5.31 1.55 15.14
C VAL A 158 6.45 1.24 14.17
N TRP A 159 6.18 0.39 13.21
CA TRP A 159 7.15 -0.05 12.22
C TRP A 159 6.93 0.66 10.90
N VAL A 160 7.97 1.24 10.34
CA VAL A 160 7.93 1.92 9.04
C VAL A 160 8.99 1.34 8.12
N VAL A 161 8.55 0.86 6.97
CA VAL A 161 9.44 0.36 5.92
C VAL A 161 9.96 1.53 5.11
N ASN A 162 11.28 1.70 5.04
CA ASN A 162 11.98 2.63 4.17
C ASN A 162 12.66 1.86 3.03
N SER A 163 11.89 1.61 1.98
CA SER A 163 12.35 0.81 0.84
C SER A 163 13.59 1.38 0.17
N GLY A 164 13.66 2.72 0.07
CA GLY A 164 14.73 3.40 -0.64
C GLY A 164 16.09 3.35 0.06
N SER A 165 16.11 3.31 1.40
CA SER A 165 17.34 3.11 2.20
C SER A 165 17.64 1.66 2.52
N HIS A 166 16.77 0.72 2.10
CA HIS A 166 16.89 -0.70 2.42
C HIS A 166 16.79 -1.01 3.92
N GLN A 167 15.98 -0.22 4.64
CA GLN A 167 15.83 -0.32 6.09
C GLN A 167 14.37 -0.41 6.52
N ILE A 168 14.16 -0.91 7.74
CA ILE A 168 12.90 -0.87 8.46
C ILE A 168 13.17 -0.28 9.83
N HIS A 169 12.41 0.74 10.22
CA HIS A 169 12.54 1.43 11.49
C HIS A 169 11.39 1.10 12.42
N ALA A 170 11.69 0.81 13.68
CA ALA A 170 10.70 0.64 14.74
C ALA A 170 10.82 1.77 15.76
N PHE A 171 9.73 2.47 15.96
CA PHE A 171 9.62 3.60 16.89
C PHE A 171 8.80 3.21 18.13
N SER A 172 9.02 3.93 19.23
CA SER A 172 8.06 3.90 20.35
C SER A 172 6.68 4.34 19.87
N ASN A 173 5.60 3.84 20.50
CA ASN A 173 4.24 4.13 20.06
C ASN A 173 3.90 5.63 20.09
N ASP A 174 4.55 6.39 20.97
CA ASP A 174 4.41 7.85 21.05
C ASP A 174 5.37 8.63 20.13
N GLY A 175 6.11 7.92 19.29
CA GLY A 175 7.01 8.49 18.27
C GLY A 175 8.27 9.17 18.79
N LYS A 176 8.58 9.11 20.09
CA LYS A 176 9.71 9.85 20.65
C LYS A 176 11.06 9.17 20.51
N GLU A 177 11.08 7.85 20.39
CA GLU A 177 12.30 7.07 20.35
C GLU A 177 12.35 6.18 19.12
N LEU A 178 13.51 6.11 18.46
CA LEU A 178 13.85 5.07 17.48
C LEU A 178 14.42 3.88 18.23
N LEU A 179 13.67 2.78 18.32
CA LEU A 179 14.00 1.62 19.16
C LEU A 179 14.83 0.58 18.41
N MET A 180 14.60 0.42 17.10
CA MET A 180 15.28 -0.59 16.29
C MET A 180 15.35 -0.16 14.82
N THR A 181 16.40 -0.62 14.15
CA THR A 181 16.53 -0.55 12.69
C THR A 181 17.00 -1.91 12.17
N LEU A 182 16.24 -2.47 11.22
CA LEU A 182 16.64 -3.64 10.44
C LEU A 182 17.18 -3.20 9.09
N GLY A 183 18.16 -3.92 8.57
CA GLY A 183 18.86 -3.55 7.33
C GLY A 183 20.01 -2.57 7.56
N ILE A 184 20.81 -2.35 6.54
CA ILE A 184 21.95 -1.41 6.54
C ILE A 184 21.67 -0.35 5.49
N GLU A 185 21.82 0.91 5.90
CA GLU A 185 21.49 2.06 5.05
C GLU A 185 22.25 2.04 3.73
N ASN A 186 21.48 2.09 2.63
CA ASN A 186 21.95 2.10 1.25
C ASN A 186 22.83 0.89 0.86
N GLU A 187 22.80 -0.20 1.63
CA GLU A 187 23.49 -1.44 1.31
C GLU A 187 22.52 -2.57 1.08
N THR A 188 22.74 -3.37 0.03
CA THR A 188 21.93 -4.54 -0.31
C THR A 188 22.78 -5.80 -0.38
N ALA A 189 22.31 -6.87 0.24
CA ALA A 189 22.86 -8.22 0.07
C ALA A 189 21.81 -9.27 0.39
N ASN A 190 22.01 -10.50 -0.09
CA ASN A 190 21.15 -11.62 0.22
C ASN A 190 21.74 -12.43 1.39
N ASP A 191 21.74 -11.82 2.58
CA ASP A 191 22.20 -12.43 3.82
C ASP A 191 21.23 -12.13 4.99
N GLY A 192 21.64 -12.37 6.22
CA GLY A 192 20.82 -12.17 7.41
C GLY A 192 20.85 -10.75 8.00
N LYS A 193 21.56 -9.80 7.40
CA LYS A 193 21.74 -8.43 7.92
C LYS A 193 21.21 -7.37 6.98
N HIS A 194 21.37 -7.58 5.67
CA HIS A 194 20.96 -6.62 4.65
C HIS A 194 19.54 -6.92 4.17
N LEU A 195 18.84 -5.88 3.75
CA LEU A 195 17.58 -5.97 3.02
C LEU A 195 17.78 -5.47 1.59
N GLY A 196 16.93 -5.93 0.67
CA GLY A 196 17.00 -5.57 -0.75
C GLY A 196 15.73 -4.91 -1.24
N THR A 197 15.50 -3.66 -0.88
CA THR A 197 14.28 -2.91 -1.19
C THR A 197 13.06 -3.56 -0.54
N PRO A 198 13.02 -3.63 0.81
CA PRO A 198 11.89 -4.19 1.54
C PRO A 198 10.62 -3.42 1.21
N GLN A 199 9.49 -4.13 1.14
CA GLN A 199 8.23 -3.53 0.73
C GLN A 199 7.21 -3.51 1.89
N ASP A 200 7.13 -4.58 2.66
CA ASP A 200 6.12 -4.76 3.70
C ASP A 200 6.63 -5.68 4.81
N LEU A 201 5.93 -5.71 5.94
CA LEU A 201 6.21 -6.59 7.05
C LEU A 201 4.92 -7.05 7.75
N ALA A 202 4.97 -8.25 8.33
CA ALA A 202 3.91 -8.78 9.16
C ALA A 202 4.49 -9.50 10.39
N PHE A 203 3.62 -9.89 11.32
CA PHE A 203 4.01 -10.43 12.62
C PHE A 203 3.36 -11.77 12.87
N LEU A 204 4.12 -12.74 13.36
CA LEU A 204 3.61 -13.99 13.86
C LEU A 204 3.25 -13.88 15.35
N ARG A 205 2.43 -14.81 15.85
CA ARG A 205 1.94 -14.79 17.23
C ARG A 205 3.04 -14.94 18.28
N ASP A 206 4.20 -15.49 17.92
CA ASP A 206 5.38 -15.56 18.77
C ASP A 206 6.19 -14.26 18.82
N GLY A 207 5.72 -13.22 18.13
CA GLY A 207 6.38 -11.94 17.99
C GLY A 207 7.42 -11.87 16.87
N SER A 208 7.68 -12.97 16.16
CA SER A 208 8.58 -12.97 14.99
C SER A 208 8.07 -12.05 13.90
N ILE A 209 9.01 -11.42 13.20
CA ILE A 209 8.78 -10.47 12.13
C ILE A 209 9.09 -11.14 10.80
N VAL A 210 8.16 -11.10 9.86
CA VAL A 210 8.37 -11.55 8.48
C VAL A 210 8.34 -10.35 7.55
N VAL A 211 9.31 -10.24 6.66
CA VAL A 211 9.50 -9.09 5.78
C VAL A 211 9.42 -9.53 4.33
N ALA A 212 8.62 -8.83 3.55
CA ALA A 212 8.63 -8.86 2.10
C ALA A 212 9.89 -8.14 1.58
N ASP A 213 11.01 -8.85 1.51
CA ASP A 213 12.30 -8.33 1.06
C ASP A 213 12.39 -8.39 -0.47
N GLY A 214 11.64 -7.50 -1.11
CA GLY A 214 10.92 -7.69 -2.34
C GLY A 214 11.61 -7.39 -3.65
N LEU A 215 11.94 -6.11 -3.97
CA LEU A 215 12.25 -5.78 -5.37
C LEU A 215 13.66 -6.17 -5.79
N THR A 216 14.62 -6.19 -4.86
CA THR A 216 16.01 -6.56 -5.16
C THR A 216 16.29 -8.02 -4.80
N ASN A 217 15.92 -8.48 -3.61
CA ASN A 217 16.26 -9.81 -3.12
C ASN A 217 15.26 -10.91 -3.51
N SER A 218 14.01 -10.55 -3.83
CA SER A 218 12.94 -11.51 -4.21
C SER A 218 12.79 -12.66 -3.20
N ARG A 219 12.72 -12.32 -1.91
CA ARG A 219 12.62 -13.30 -0.81
C ARG A 219 11.69 -12.82 0.30
N VAL A 220 11.30 -13.73 1.17
CA VAL A 220 10.80 -13.43 2.50
C VAL A 220 11.93 -13.69 3.49
N ILE A 221 12.16 -12.77 4.42
CA ILE A 221 13.14 -12.93 5.50
C ILE A 221 12.44 -12.81 6.83
N LYS A 222 12.83 -13.68 7.80
CA LYS A 222 12.24 -13.76 9.13
C LYS A 222 13.28 -13.39 10.19
N PHE A 223 12.85 -12.53 11.12
CA PHE A 223 13.59 -12.15 12.31
C PHE A 223 12.81 -12.55 13.57
N ASP A 224 13.49 -12.68 14.70
CA ASP A 224 12.81 -12.72 15.99
C ASP A 224 12.31 -11.32 16.41
N LYS A 225 11.58 -11.24 17.53
CA LYS A 225 11.05 -9.97 18.07
C LYS A 225 12.13 -8.93 18.44
N ASP A 226 13.37 -9.36 18.59
CA ASP A 226 14.53 -8.52 18.94
C ASP A 226 15.39 -8.15 17.72
N GLY A 227 14.94 -8.55 16.51
CA GLY A 227 15.57 -8.23 15.23
C GLY A 227 16.71 -9.17 14.84
N ASN A 228 16.89 -10.31 15.52
CA ASN A 228 17.89 -11.28 15.13
C ASN A 228 17.38 -12.14 13.96
N TYR A 229 18.22 -12.35 12.97
CA TYR A 229 17.91 -13.20 11.81
C TYR A 229 17.60 -14.63 12.23
N LEU A 230 16.51 -15.17 11.71
CA LEU A 230 16.11 -16.57 11.92
C LEU A 230 16.26 -17.41 10.66
N THR A 231 15.65 -16.98 9.55
CA THR A 231 15.66 -17.70 8.27
C THR A 231 15.22 -16.79 7.13
N ALA A 232 15.42 -17.25 5.88
CA ALA A 232 14.86 -16.64 4.69
C ALA A 232 14.54 -17.71 3.67
N TRP A 233 13.58 -17.44 2.78
CA TRP A 233 13.24 -18.30 1.65
C TRP A 233 12.79 -17.48 0.45
N GLY A 234 12.88 -18.09 -0.72
CA GLY A 234 12.56 -17.47 -1.99
C GLY A 234 13.79 -17.09 -2.81
N SER A 235 13.56 -16.88 -4.07
CA SER A 235 14.52 -16.38 -5.06
C SER A 235 13.76 -15.83 -6.26
N LYS A 236 14.42 -15.06 -7.10
CA LYS A 236 13.81 -14.54 -8.34
C LYS A 236 13.32 -15.67 -9.25
N GLY A 237 12.06 -15.60 -9.66
CA GLY A 237 11.47 -16.57 -10.60
C GLY A 237 9.94 -16.66 -10.49
N SER A 238 9.35 -17.65 -11.17
CA SER A 238 7.90 -17.86 -11.25
C SER A 238 7.42 -19.22 -10.73
N GLU A 239 8.34 -20.11 -10.34
CA GLU A 239 7.98 -21.40 -9.76
C GLU A 239 7.43 -21.23 -8.33
N GLU A 240 6.90 -22.31 -7.74
CA GLU A 240 6.48 -22.32 -6.33
C GLU A 240 7.64 -21.97 -5.41
N GLY A 241 7.42 -21.02 -4.50
CA GLY A 241 8.46 -20.51 -3.60
C GLY A 241 9.46 -19.56 -4.25
N GLN A 242 9.34 -19.27 -5.55
CA GLN A 242 10.06 -18.18 -6.21
C GLN A 242 9.16 -16.96 -6.32
N PHE A 243 9.75 -15.78 -6.48
CA PHE A 243 9.04 -14.51 -6.51
C PHE A 243 9.54 -13.57 -7.60
N ASP A 244 8.62 -12.73 -8.07
CA ASP A 244 8.94 -11.53 -8.85
C ASP A 244 8.23 -10.31 -8.22
N ALA A 245 9.00 -9.46 -7.55
CA ALA A 245 8.50 -8.35 -6.75
C ALA A 245 7.58 -8.79 -5.59
N VAL A 246 8.16 -9.33 -4.52
CA VAL A 246 7.47 -9.55 -3.24
C VAL A 246 7.02 -8.20 -2.69
N HIS A 247 5.71 -7.90 -2.73
CA HIS A 247 5.24 -6.55 -2.46
C HIS A 247 4.51 -6.39 -1.12
N SER A 248 3.63 -7.31 -0.77
CA SER A 248 2.96 -7.30 0.52
C SER A 248 3.00 -8.67 1.19
N ILE A 249 2.90 -8.66 2.52
CA ILE A 249 2.93 -9.84 3.35
C ILE A 249 1.96 -9.69 4.51
N ALA A 250 1.14 -10.71 4.76
CA ALA A 250 0.20 -10.74 5.87
C ALA A 250 0.23 -12.11 6.56
N THR A 251 -0.26 -12.17 7.79
CA THR A 251 -0.31 -13.40 8.58
C THR A 251 -1.70 -13.63 9.15
N ASP A 252 -2.14 -14.87 9.22
CA ASP A 252 -3.40 -15.24 9.82
C ASP A 252 -3.24 -15.78 11.26
N ASN A 253 -4.36 -16.15 11.88
CA ASN A 253 -4.38 -16.68 13.25
C ASN A 253 -3.80 -18.10 13.41
N GLN A 254 -3.38 -18.73 12.31
CA GLN A 254 -2.66 -20.02 12.28
C GLN A 254 -1.18 -19.84 11.95
N ASP A 255 -0.68 -18.60 11.93
CA ASP A 255 0.67 -18.23 11.50
C ASP A 255 0.98 -18.63 10.05
N ARG A 256 -0.04 -18.77 9.17
CA ARG A 256 0.19 -18.87 7.73
C ARG A 256 0.58 -17.50 7.21
N ILE A 257 1.51 -17.49 6.27
CA ILE A 257 2.10 -16.28 5.70
C ILE A 257 1.63 -16.15 4.25
N TYR A 258 0.93 -15.06 3.95
CA TYR A 258 0.38 -14.73 2.63
C TYR A 258 1.27 -13.69 1.98
N VAL A 259 1.75 -13.94 0.78
CA VAL A 259 2.71 -13.10 0.07
C VAL A 259 2.15 -12.68 -1.27
N ALA A 260 2.03 -11.37 -1.48
CA ALA A 260 1.71 -10.80 -2.79
C ALA A 260 2.96 -10.86 -3.69
N ASP A 261 2.97 -11.83 -4.57
CA ASP A 261 4.00 -12.04 -5.60
C ASP A 261 3.59 -11.26 -6.84
N ARG A 262 3.80 -9.93 -6.76
CA ARG A 262 3.12 -8.92 -7.55
C ARG A 262 3.28 -9.09 -9.05
N ASN A 263 4.51 -9.23 -9.55
CA ASN A 263 4.75 -9.34 -10.99
C ASN A 263 4.48 -10.76 -11.54
N ASN A 264 4.18 -11.72 -10.67
CA ASN A 264 3.68 -13.04 -11.04
C ASN A 264 2.15 -13.14 -10.92
N ASP A 265 1.46 -12.03 -10.64
CA ASP A 265 -0.01 -11.92 -10.60
C ASP A 265 -0.69 -12.96 -9.69
N ARG A 266 -0.09 -13.20 -8.52
CA ARG A 266 -0.53 -14.26 -7.61
C ARG A 266 -0.28 -13.93 -6.15
N ILE A 267 -0.98 -14.64 -5.26
CA ILE A 267 -0.61 -14.78 -3.85
C ILE A 267 -0.03 -16.18 -3.65
N GLN A 268 1.07 -16.28 -2.91
CA GLN A 268 1.58 -17.55 -2.41
C GLN A 268 1.40 -17.62 -0.89
N VAL A 269 1.00 -18.78 -0.38
CA VAL A 269 0.75 -19.01 1.05
C VAL A 269 1.82 -19.97 1.58
N PHE A 270 2.40 -19.63 2.72
CA PHE A 270 3.46 -20.41 3.37
C PHE A 270 3.11 -20.71 4.83
N GLY A 271 3.68 -21.77 5.36
CA GLY A 271 3.72 -22.00 6.80
C GLY A 271 4.78 -21.11 7.49
N PRO A 272 4.78 -21.02 8.82
CA PRO A 272 5.66 -20.13 9.59
C PRO A 272 7.17 -20.48 9.45
N ASN A 273 7.48 -21.61 8.87
CA ASN A 273 8.84 -22.10 8.58
C ASN A 273 9.24 -21.91 7.10
N GLY A 274 8.43 -21.20 6.29
CA GLY A 274 8.68 -20.97 4.87
C GLY A 274 8.29 -22.13 3.94
N LYS A 275 7.60 -23.17 4.45
CA LYS A 275 7.07 -24.24 3.60
C LYS A 275 5.91 -23.71 2.75
N HIS A 276 6.00 -23.82 1.42
CA HIS A 276 4.90 -23.50 0.51
C HIS A 276 3.67 -24.37 0.77
N LEU A 277 2.49 -23.77 0.84
CA LEU A 277 1.21 -24.43 1.14
C LEU A 277 0.21 -24.32 -0.03
N ALA A 278 0.11 -23.13 -0.65
CA ALA A 278 -0.84 -22.87 -1.72
C ALA A 278 -0.38 -21.71 -2.61
N THR A 279 -0.92 -21.67 -3.83
CA THR A 279 -0.79 -20.54 -4.76
C THR A 279 -2.19 -20.15 -5.23
N TRP A 280 -2.52 -18.85 -5.15
CA TRP A 280 -3.78 -18.26 -5.63
C TRP A 280 -3.50 -17.43 -6.88
N PRO A 281 -3.76 -17.94 -8.07
CA PRO A 281 -3.56 -17.23 -9.33
C PRO A 281 -4.74 -16.33 -9.67
N GLY A 282 -4.61 -15.56 -10.76
CA GLY A 282 -5.73 -14.83 -11.34
C GLY A 282 -5.94 -13.46 -10.72
N LEU A 283 -4.89 -12.89 -10.18
CA LEU A 283 -4.77 -11.48 -9.83
C LEU A 283 -4.12 -10.70 -10.98
N ASN A 284 -4.06 -9.40 -10.82
CA ASN A 284 -3.34 -8.53 -11.73
C ASN A 284 -2.70 -7.38 -10.97
N PHE A 285 -1.45 -7.56 -10.60
CA PHE A 285 -0.67 -6.61 -9.82
C PHE A 285 -1.16 -6.48 -8.36
N PRO A 286 -1.22 -7.59 -7.58
CA PRO A 286 -1.64 -7.53 -6.17
C PRO A 286 -0.66 -6.69 -5.35
N ASN A 287 -1.18 -5.65 -4.68
CA ASN A 287 -0.36 -4.69 -3.96
C ASN A 287 -0.38 -4.89 -2.44
N TYR A 288 -1.54 -5.09 -1.85
CA TYR A 288 -1.67 -5.17 -0.40
C TYR A 288 -2.62 -6.29 0.02
N ILE A 289 -2.30 -6.90 1.15
CA ILE A 289 -3.10 -7.96 1.77
C ILE A 289 -3.44 -7.54 3.21
N LEU A 290 -4.73 -7.49 3.53
CA LEU A 290 -5.23 -7.30 4.88
C LEU A 290 -5.98 -8.55 5.32
N ILE A 291 -5.62 -9.13 6.48
CA ILE A 291 -6.35 -10.23 7.09
C ILE A 291 -7.10 -9.71 8.31
N THR A 292 -8.40 -9.90 8.33
CA THR A 292 -9.30 -9.42 9.37
C THR A 292 -9.49 -10.46 10.49
N GLU A 293 -10.05 -10.05 11.63
CA GLU A 293 -10.25 -10.91 12.79
C GLU A 293 -11.06 -12.16 12.45
N ASN A 294 -12.07 -12.04 11.59
CA ASN A 294 -12.88 -13.15 11.10
C ASN A 294 -12.20 -13.99 10.02
N GLN A 295 -10.89 -13.74 9.77
CA GLN A 295 -10.05 -14.45 8.80
C GLN A 295 -10.47 -14.26 7.34
N ASP A 296 -11.14 -13.19 7.00
CA ASP A 296 -11.29 -12.76 5.62
C ASP A 296 -9.95 -12.18 5.11
N VAL A 297 -9.56 -12.54 3.90
CA VAL A 297 -8.34 -12.04 3.25
C VAL A 297 -8.76 -11.02 2.20
N TRP A 298 -8.41 -9.76 2.43
CA TRP A 298 -8.71 -8.66 1.52
C TRP A 298 -7.46 -8.26 0.74
N VAL A 299 -7.62 -8.08 -0.55
CA VAL A 299 -6.51 -7.81 -1.48
C VAL A 299 -6.83 -6.58 -2.34
N SER A 300 -5.90 -5.64 -2.43
CA SER A 300 -5.90 -4.65 -3.51
C SER A 300 -5.18 -5.22 -4.72
N ASP A 301 -5.89 -5.26 -5.85
CA ASP A 301 -5.41 -5.72 -7.15
C ASP A 301 -5.45 -4.52 -8.10
N ASN A 302 -4.30 -4.05 -8.60
CA ASN A 302 -4.18 -2.66 -9.03
C ASN A 302 -4.13 -2.41 -10.56
N GLN A 303 -4.38 -3.40 -11.39
CA GLN A 303 -4.39 -3.20 -12.84
C GLN A 303 -5.61 -3.85 -13.52
N PRO A 304 -6.80 -3.19 -13.49
CA PRO A 304 -7.17 -1.94 -12.80
C PRO A 304 -7.41 -2.15 -11.31
N VAL A 305 -7.50 -1.04 -10.54
CA VAL A 305 -7.73 -1.13 -9.09
C VAL A 305 -9.04 -1.84 -8.79
N ARG A 306 -8.92 -2.93 -8.07
CA ARG A 306 -10.02 -3.76 -7.59
C ARG A 306 -9.75 -4.19 -6.16
N ILE A 307 -10.78 -4.19 -5.33
CA ILE A 307 -10.71 -4.76 -3.98
C ILE A 307 -11.39 -6.14 -4.02
N ILE A 308 -10.68 -7.15 -3.53
CA ILE A 308 -11.11 -8.54 -3.60
C ILE A 308 -11.09 -9.16 -2.22
N LYS A 309 -12.18 -9.84 -1.86
CA LYS A 309 -12.31 -10.64 -0.66
C LYS A 309 -12.14 -12.12 -0.98
N TYR A 310 -11.29 -12.80 -0.22
CA TYR A 310 -11.13 -14.26 -0.23
C TYR A 310 -11.40 -14.85 1.16
N ASP A 311 -11.68 -16.13 1.21
CA ASP A 311 -11.45 -16.92 2.42
C ASP A 311 -9.97 -17.38 2.50
N THR A 312 -9.63 -18.01 3.60
CA THR A 312 -8.24 -18.49 3.82
C THR A 312 -7.86 -19.73 3.00
N ASP A 313 -8.78 -20.27 2.22
CA ASP A 313 -8.54 -21.36 1.26
C ASP A 313 -8.39 -20.85 -0.18
N GLY A 314 -8.54 -19.52 -0.38
CA GLY A 314 -8.34 -18.86 -1.66
C GLY A 314 -9.58 -18.79 -2.54
N HIS A 315 -10.77 -19.08 -2.00
CA HIS A 315 -12.01 -18.89 -2.73
C HIS A 315 -12.39 -17.40 -2.72
N ARG A 316 -12.59 -16.82 -3.90
CA ARG A 316 -13.06 -15.44 -4.04
C ARG A 316 -14.51 -15.34 -3.56
N LEU A 317 -14.75 -14.52 -2.54
CA LEU A 317 -16.06 -14.33 -1.93
C LEU A 317 -16.78 -13.10 -2.47
N PHE A 318 -16.06 -12.01 -2.72
CA PHE A 318 -16.62 -10.75 -3.21
C PHE A 318 -15.54 -9.89 -3.86
N SER A 319 -15.94 -8.95 -4.73
CA SER A 319 -15.03 -7.92 -5.25
C SER A 319 -15.81 -6.71 -5.80
N TRP A 320 -15.14 -5.55 -5.88
CA TRP A 320 -15.63 -4.39 -6.60
C TRP A 320 -14.47 -3.61 -7.24
N ASP A 321 -14.77 -2.87 -8.31
CA ASP A 321 -13.82 -1.99 -8.97
C ASP A 321 -13.77 -0.64 -8.25
N ALA A 322 -12.54 -0.08 -8.13
CA ALA A 322 -12.28 1.20 -7.49
C ALA A 322 -11.24 2.02 -8.26
N HIS A 323 -11.06 1.76 -9.56
CA HIS A 323 -10.09 2.45 -10.38
C HIS A 323 -10.62 3.80 -10.87
N GLY A 324 -9.80 4.84 -10.72
CA GLY A 324 -10.10 6.19 -11.19
C GLY A 324 -9.44 7.27 -10.33
N ASN A 325 -9.92 8.51 -10.48
CA ASN A 325 -9.38 9.66 -9.77
C ASN A 325 -10.44 10.47 -9.01
N GLY A 326 -11.71 10.05 -9.07
CA GLY A 326 -12.81 10.63 -8.32
C GLY A 326 -12.82 10.22 -6.83
N PRO A 327 -13.76 10.79 -6.05
CA PRO A 327 -14.04 10.31 -4.69
C PRO A 327 -14.46 8.85 -4.72
N GLY A 328 -13.81 8.02 -3.92
CA GLY A 328 -14.07 6.59 -3.87
C GLY A 328 -13.30 5.75 -4.89
N GLU A 329 -12.49 6.39 -5.71
CA GLU A 329 -11.63 5.76 -6.71
C GLU A 329 -10.16 5.95 -6.34
N PHE A 330 -9.28 5.14 -6.91
CA PHE A 330 -7.84 5.15 -6.67
C PHE A 330 -7.05 5.02 -7.98
N GLY A 331 -5.95 5.76 -8.06
CA GLY A 331 -4.91 5.50 -9.06
C GLY A 331 -4.13 4.24 -8.74
N GLU A 332 -3.81 4.04 -7.46
CA GLU A 332 -3.19 2.83 -6.91
C GLU A 332 -3.54 2.72 -5.42
N LEU A 333 -4.42 1.78 -5.06
CA LEU A 333 -4.71 1.47 -3.66
C LEU A 333 -3.55 0.67 -3.08
N HIS A 334 -2.72 1.32 -2.26
CA HIS A 334 -1.45 0.75 -1.85
C HIS A 334 -1.48 0.10 -0.48
N GLU A 335 -2.11 0.74 0.51
CA GLU A 335 -2.36 0.19 1.83
C GLU A 335 -3.74 0.63 2.32
N PHE A 336 -4.40 -0.17 3.14
CA PHE A 336 -5.69 0.16 3.69
C PHE A 336 -5.93 -0.49 5.05
N GLY A 337 -6.81 0.12 5.85
CA GLY A 337 -7.18 -0.36 7.17
C GLY A 337 -8.63 -0.06 7.52
N VAL A 338 -9.11 -0.62 8.63
CA VAL A 338 -10.50 -0.50 9.09
C VAL A 338 -10.54 -0.16 10.57
N ASP A 339 -11.40 0.77 10.97
CA ASP A 339 -11.61 1.10 12.36
C ASP A 339 -12.71 0.23 13.03
N VAL A 340 -12.86 0.38 14.34
CA VAL A 340 -13.84 -0.38 15.15
C VAL A 340 -15.29 -0.09 14.78
N ASN A 341 -15.57 0.98 14.05
CA ASN A 341 -16.90 1.34 13.55
C ASN A 341 -17.17 0.75 12.17
N GLY A 342 -16.20 0.05 11.58
CA GLY A 342 -16.26 -0.50 10.23
C GLY A 342 -16.01 0.52 9.13
N ASN A 343 -15.52 1.72 9.45
CA ASN A 343 -15.07 2.66 8.44
C ASN A 343 -13.76 2.15 7.85
N TRP A 344 -13.65 2.22 6.55
CA TRP A 344 -12.48 1.81 5.78
C TRP A 344 -11.67 3.02 5.33
N TYR A 345 -10.36 2.90 5.37
CA TYR A 345 -9.41 3.95 4.99
C TYR A 345 -8.44 3.39 3.97
N GLY A 346 -8.20 4.13 2.88
CA GLY A 346 -7.29 3.69 1.82
C GLY A 346 -6.28 4.76 1.45
N ALA A 347 -5.01 4.36 1.31
CA ALA A 347 -3.91 5.20 0.86
C ALA A 347 -3.70 5.06 -0.64
N ASP A 348 -3.65 6.18 -1.36
CA ASP A 348 -3.42 6.24 -2.81
C ASP A 348 -2.00 6.71 -3.10
N ASN A 349 -1.15 5.78 -3.47
CA ASN A 349 0.25 6.05 -3.77
C ASN A 349 0.44 6.90 -5.03
N VAL A 350 -0.41 6.73 -6.03
CA VAL A 350 -0.32 7.47 -7.30
C VAL A 350 -0.89 8.87 -7.17
N LEU A 351 -2.05 9.03 -6.54
CA LEU A 351 -2.71 10.33 -6.46
C LEU A 351 -2.29 11.18 -5.25
N GLY A 352 -1.49 10.63 -4.33
CA GLY A 352 -0.97 11.37 -3.17
C GLY A 352 -2.07 11.81 -2.22
N ARG A 353 -2.98 10.89 -1.89
CA ARG A 353 -4.08 11.13 -0.96
C ARG A 353 -4.43 9.89 -0.17
N SER A 354 -5.11 10.08 0.95
CA SER A 354 -5.81 9.02 1.65
C SER A 354 -7.28 9.37 1.76
N GLN A 355 -8.14 8.36 1.71
CA GLN A 355 -9.59 8.54 1.71
C GLN A 355 -10.23 7.69 2.82
N LYS A 356 -11.33 8.19 3.40
CA LYS A 356 -12.18 7.46 4.34
C LYS A 356 -13.49 7.06 3.66
N PHE A 357 -13.99 5.91 4.06
CA PHE A 357 -15.21 5.31 3.53
C PHE A 357 -16.08 4.84 4.68
N ILE A 358 -17.37 5.16 4.62
CA ILE A 358 -18.36 4.70 5.58
C ILE A 358 -19.23 3.59 4.97
N PRO A 359 -19.64 2.57 5.73
CA PRO A 359 -20.54 1.55 5.23
C PRO A 359 -21.86 2.16 4.75
N LYS A 360 -22.36 1.72 3.57
CA LYS A 360 -23.72 2.07 3.13
C LYS A 360 -24.77 1.47 4.07
N PRO A 361 -25.87 2.16 4.38
CA PRO A 361 -26.90 1.64 5.27
C PRO A 361 -27.50 0.31 4.80
N GLU A 362 -27.57 0.11 3.48
CA GLU A 362 -28.11 -1.10 2.84
C GLU A 362 -27.06 -2.16 2.52
N ALA A 363 -25.80 -1.93 2.90
CA ALA A 363 -24.71 -2.85 2.57
C ALA A 363 -24.94 -4.23 3.21
N ASN A 364 -24.67 -5.28 2.43
CA ASN A 364 -24.58 -6.62 3.00
C ASN A 364 -23.38 -6.71 3.94
N ALA A 365 -23.62 -6.99 5.23
CA ALA A 365 -22.57 -7.09 6.24
C ALA A 365 -21.47 -8.10 5.88
N ALA A 366 -21.80 -9.15 5.11
CA ALA A 366 -20.82 -10.12 4.63
C ALA A 366 -19.81 -9.52 3.62
N ASN A 367 -20.13 -8.38 3.02
CA ASN A 367 -19.28 -7.68 2.05
C ASN A 367 -18.50 -6.50 2.67
N LEU A 368 -18.67 -6.27 3.97
CA LEU A 368 -17.92 -5.25 4.71
C LEU A 368 -16.63 -5.84 5.27
N MET A 369 -15.59 -5.01 5.30
CA MET A 369 -14.33 -5.34 5.99
C MET A 369 -14.59 -5.30 7.50
N GLN A 370 -14.14 -6.31 8.20
CA GLN A 370 -14.11 -6.33 9.65
C GLN A 370 -12.74 -5.79 10.13
N VAL A 371 -12.68 -5.39 11.39
CA VAL A 371 -11.40 -4.95 11.99
C VAL A 371 -10.33 -6.05 11.83
N PRO A 372 -9.06 -5.67 11.67
CA PRO A 372 -7.95 -6.62 11.77
C PRO A 372 -7.93 -7.29 13.16
N THR A 373 -7.12 -8.32 13.31
CA THR A 373 -6.92 -8.98 14.60
C THR A 373 -6.66 -7.94 15.70
N PRO A 374 -7.42 -7.95 16.81
CA PRO A 374 -7.27 -6.95 17.84
C PRO A 374 -5.83 -6.92 18.37
N MET A 375 -5.30 -5.73 18.52
CA MET A 375 -4.03 -5.57 19.22
C MET A 375 -4.21 -5.99 20.68
N ALA A 376 -3.24 -6.70 21.24
CA ALA A 376 -3.23 -7.03 22.66
C ALA A 376 -3.42 -5.75 23.50
N ARG A 377 -4.43 -5.75 24.35
CA ARG A 377 -4.78 -4.60 25.22
C ARG A 377 -3.83 -4.52 26.39
#